data_8a9328c74340e20b2f1ea8beecc662de
#
_entry.id   8a9328c74340e20b2f1ea8beecc662de
#
_cell.length_a   1.000
_cell.length_b   1.000
_cell.length_c   1.000
_cell.angle_alpha   90.00
_cell.angle_beta   90.00
_cell.angle_gamma   90.00
#
_symmetry.space_group_name_H-M   'P 1'
#
loop_
_entity.id
_entity.type
_entity.pdbx_description
1 polymer ?
#
loop_
_entity_poly.entity_id
_entity_poly.type
_entity_poly.pdbx_seq_one_letter_code
_entity_poly.pdbx_strand_id
1 'polypeptide(L)'
;MRKFILFYLFLTFLLTNQALSQTIETLMKDLPPYFSILTTWGLRPEWDENSENIYFLDKMVGNVFKINIKTRQISSVTAGFYHAGIFRVLCLANGDLLLGIGGKTFDPENPEKNRHKLEMYILKKGETKNPISLGEYFDEGPAISRKNMKIAWTIPGQREICMADIKYINGIPQLTNKKIIISYKDSSAYVRLETQDFRPPDDNELIYTHYWGDAKDSFHHSQTFGYNLETGKTTDYTHLPDSYNEVEGIFPDGKFTMIESDRHQPKERRNQYKLDVYRLKLDGSGDAERLADFSTRYPNVLRSDNPVVDRTGKFIALQFGFTAGSGNGQGIFLFDLDMYEQSKKQK
;
A
#
# COMPACT_ATOMS: atom_id res chain seq x y z
N MET A 1 17.37 32.08 28.50
CA MET A 1 17.40 31.33 27.25
C MET A 1 16.55 30.06 27.26
N ARG A 2 16.71 29.10 28.20
CA ARG A 2 15.91 27.83 28.22
C ARG A 2 14.38 28.02 28.25
N LYS A 3 13.85 29.03 28.99
CA LYS A 3 12.39 29.30 29.07
C LYS A 3 11.81 29.85 27.76
N PHE A 4 12.59 30.60 26.98
CA PHE A 4 12.17 31.11 25.67
C PHE A 4 12.12 30.02 24.61
N ILE A 5 13.05 29.06 24.66
CA ILE A 5 13.09 27.93 23.73
C ILE A 5 11.89 27.00 23.97
N LEU A 6 11.54 26.71 25.23
CA LEU A 6 10.36 25.92 25.57
C LEU A 6 9.04 26.59 25.12
N PHE A 7 8.93 27.90 25.29
CA PHE A 7 7.76 28.65 24.85
C PHE A 7 7.62 28.67 23.32
N TYR A 8 8.73 28.79 22.58
CA TYR A 8 8.73 28.72 21.13
C TYR A 8 8.34 27.34 20.61
N LEU A 9 8.86 26.26 21.23
CA LEU A 9 8.51 24.88 20.90
C LEU A 9 7.03 24.58 21.21
N PHE A 10 6.50 25.10 22.30
CA PHE A 10 5.09 24.94 22.66
C PHE A 10 4.17 25.72 21.70
N LEU A 11 4.55 26.94 21.32
CA LEU A 11 3.80 27.76 20.37
C LEU A 11 3.79 27.16 18.96
N THR A 12 4.93 26.64 18.49
CA THR A 12 5.01 25.91 17.19
C THR A 12 4.16 24.65 17.20
N PHE A 13 4.16 23.88 18.29
CA PHE A 13 3.32 22.70 18.45
C PHE A 13 1.83 23.03 18.43
N LEU A 14 1.40 24.12 19.09
CA LEU A 14 0.02 24.59 19.06
C LEU A 14 -0.41 25.06 17.65
N LEU A 15 0.44 25.81 16.97
CA LEU A 15 0.14 26.32 15.63
C LEU A 15 0.06 25.20 14.59
N THR A 16 0.90 24.19 14.69
CA THR A 16 0.85 23.02 13.79
C THR A 16 -0.41 22.19 14.01
N ASN A 17 -0.83 21.97 15.27
CA ASN A 17 -2.07 21.24 15.57
C ASN A 17 -3.33 22.01 15.13
N GLN A 18 -3.36 23.34 15.26
CA GLN A 18 -4.46 24.17 14.76
C GLN A 18 -4.56 24.15 13.22
N ALA A 19 -3.43 24.25 12.54
CA ALA A 19 -3.40 24.16 11.08
C ALA A 19 -3.87 22.79 10.57
N LEU A 20 -3.51 21.72 11.26
CA LEU A 20 -3.95 20.36 10.96
C LEU A 20 -5.45 20.17 11.13
N SER A 21 -5.99 20.63 12.25
CA SER A 21 -7.43 20.58 12.55
C SER A 21 -8.25 21.36 11.51
N GLN A 22 -7.84 22.58 11.18
CA GLN A 22 -8.50 23.38 10.15
C GLN A 22 -8.47 22.72 8.77
N THR A 23 -7.38 22.02 8.43
CA THR A 23 -7.25 21.34 7.14
C THR A 23 -8.19 20.14 7.04
N ILE A 24 -8.30 19.34 8.09
CA ILE A 24 -9.23 18.20 8.14
C ILE A 24 -10.68 18.68 8.06
N GLU A 25 -11.05 19.72 8.80
CA GLU A 25 -12.39 20.33 8.73
C GLU A 25 -12.73 20.87 7.34
N THR A 26 -11.78 21.54 6.69
CA THR A 26 -11.94 22.04 5.32
C THR A 26 -12.12 20.88 4.34
N LEU A 27 -11.28 19.87 4.46
CA LEU A 27 -11.38 18.66 3.64
C LEU A 27 -12.75 18.00 3.79
N MET A 28 -13.24 17.82 5.01
CA MET A 28 -14.55 17.19 5.28
C MET A 28 -15.71 17.95 4.63
N LYS A 29 -15.60 19.28 4.49
CA LYS A 29 -16.62 20.11 3.83
C LYS A 29 -16.56 20.07 2.32
N ASP A 30 -15.36 19.86 1.75
CA ASP A 30 -15.10 19.99 0.31
C ASP A 30 -14.95 18.63 -0.40
N LEU A 31 -15.08 17.51 0.35
CA LEU A 31 -15.00 16.19 -0.26
C LEU A 31 -16.11 15.98 -1.29
N PRO A 32 -15.78 15.52 -2.49
CA PRO A 32 -16.78 15.11 -3.45
C PRO A 32 -17.68 13.99 -2.87
N PRO A 33 -18.95 13.90 -3.28
CA PRO A 33 -19.92 12.96 -2.68
C PRO A 33 -19.53 11.49 -2.83
N TYR A 34 -18.65 11.15 -3.77
CA TYR A 34 -18.13 9.80 -3.95
C TYR A 34 -16.95 9.48 -3.01
N PHE A 35 -16.53 10.39 -2.13
CA PHE A 35 -15.61 10.13 -1.03
C PHE A 35 -16.35 10.09 0.31
N SER A 36 -15.95 9.19 1.19
CA SER A 36 -16.34 9.22 2.60
C SER A 36 -15.15 8.91 3.50
N ILE A 37 -15.11 9.51 4.68
CA ILE A 37 -14.07 9.26 5.68
C ILE A 37 -14.53 8.09 6.54
N LEU A 38 -13.70 7.02 6.61
CA LEU A 38 -13.94 5.90 7.50
C LEU A 38 -13.34 6.13 8.88
N THR A 39 -12.08 6.59 8.93
CA THR A 39 -11.37 6.96 10.15
C THR A 39 -10.55 8.22 9.91
N THR A 40 -10.25 8.96 10.99
CA THR A 40 -9.33 10.11 10.99
C THR A 40 -7.90 9.72 11.39
N TRP A 41 -7.60 8.45 11.48
CA TRP A 41 -6.30 7.87 11.82
C TRP A 41 -6.13 6.53 11.10
N GLY A 42 -4.91 6.05 11.05
CA GLY A 42 -4.57 4.79 10.40
C GLY A 42 -4.02 4.94 9.00
N LEU A 43 -3.45 3.86 8.50
CA LEU A 43 -2.80 3.77 7.19
C LEU A 43 -2.77 2.34 6.66
N ARG A 44 -2.39 2.19 5.37
CA ARG A 44 -2.24 0.91 4.68
C ARG A 44 -3.51 0.05 4.77
N PRO A 45 -4.63 0.52 4.18
CA PRO A 45 -5.86 -0.25 4.15
C PRO A 45 -5.70 -1.55 3.36
N GLU A 46 -6.43 -2.58 3.78
CA GLU A 46 -6.56 -3.85 3.07
C GLU A 46 -7.97 -4.38 3.24
N TRP A 47 -8.59 -4.82 2.15
CA TRP A 47 -9.93 -5.38 2.18
C TRP A 47 -9.97 -6.82 2.71
N ASP A 48 -11.04 -7.17 3.41
CA ASP A 48 -11.32 -8.56 3.69
C ASP A 48 -11.82 -9.29 2.42
N GLU A 49 -11.92 -10.60 2.49
CA GLU A 49 -12.32 -11.46 1.39
C GLU A 49 -13.79 -11.25 0.94
N ASN A 50 -14.61 -10.57 1.76
CA ASN A 50 -16.03 -10.32 1.49
C ASN A 50 -16.32 -8.85 1.10
N SER A 51 -15.33 -7.97 1.08
CA SER A 51 -15.52 -6.53 0.85
C SER A 51 -16.43 -5.84 1.90
N GLU A 52 -16.47 -6.37 3.11
CA GLU A 52 -17.29 -5.82 4.20
C GLU A 52 -16.47 -5.06 5.23
N ASN A 53 -15.19 -5.43 5.37
CA ASN A 53 -14.30 -4.84 6.34
C ASN A 53 -13.00 -4.40 5.69
N ILE A 54 -12.38 -3.39 6.29
CA ILE A 54 -11.03 -2.93 5.95
C ILE A 54 -10.14 -3.13 7.16
N TYR A 55 -9.05 -3.89 6.98
CA TYR A 55 -7.91 -3.93 7.90
C TYR A 55 -7.03 -2.73 7.67
N PHE A 56 -6.42 -2.20 8.72
CA PHE A 56 -5.49 -1.07 8.61
C PHE A 56 -4.54 -1.04 9.82
N LEU A 57 -3.42 -0.35 9.69
CA LEU A 57 -2.45 -0.14 10.75
C LEU A 57 -2.76 1.16 11.51
N ASP A 58 -2.53 1.20 12.84
CA ASP A 58 -2.67 2.42 13.62
C ASP A 58 -1.54 3.43 13.35
N LYS A 59 -0.36 2.94 12.99
CA LYS A 59 0.83 3.70 12.62
C LYS A 59 1.73 2.83 11.72
N MET A 60 2.79 3.42 11.14
CA MET A 60 3.65 2.75 10.15
C MET A 60 4.17 1.37 10.61
N VAL A 61 4.51 1.23 11.87
CA VAL A 61 4.83 -0.06 12.49
C VAL A 61 4.06 -0.16 13.81
N GLY A 62 2.92 -0.82 13.77
CA GLY A 62 1.96 -0.77 14.87
C GLY A 62 1.08 -2.01 15.00
N ASN A 63 -0.15 -1.78 15.41
CA ASN A 63 -1.18 -2.80 15.53
C ASN A 63 -2.11 -2.78 14.32
N VAL A 64 -2.70 -3.92 14.02
CA VAL A 64 -3.77 -4.04 13.03
C VAL A 64 -5.13 -3.84 13.69
N PHE A 65 -5.93 -3.01 13.07
CA PHE A 65 -7.34 -2.80 13.35
C PHE A 65 -8.20 -3.22 12.15
N LYS A 66 -9.47 -3.40 12.41
CA LYS A 66 -10.47 -3.70 11.39
C LYS A 66 -11.67 -2.77 11.57
N ILE A 67 -12.17 -2.19 10.47
CA ILE A 67 -13.40 -1.40 10.44
C ILE A 67 -14.41 -2.03 9.49
N ASN A 68 -15.67 -2.17 9.94
CA ASN A 68 -16.77 -2.54 9.04
C ASN A 68 -17.27 -1.29 8.31
N ILE A 69 -17.35 -1.34 6.97
CA ILE A 69 -17.68 -0.16 6.16
C ILE A 69 -19.11 0.34 6.33
N LYS A 70 -20.05 -0.53 6.72
CA LYS A 70 -21.47 -0.18 6.92
C LYS A 70 -21.75 0.31 8.35
N THR A 71 -21.34 -0.48 9.35
CA THR A 71 -21.62 -0.18 10.76
C THR A 71 -20.63 0.79 11.38
N ARG A 72 -19.48 1.02 10.74
CA ARG A 72 -18.37 1.85 11.25
C ARG A 72 -17.74 1.31 12.55
N GLN A 73 -18.08 0.08 12.93
CA GLN A 73 -17.52 -0.54 14.12
C GLN A 73 -16.04 -0.88 13.88
N ILE A 74 -15.18 -0.39 14.80
CA ILE A 74 -13.74 -0.67 14.80
C ILE A 74 -13.43 -1.71 15.87
N SER A 75 -12.56 -2.66 15.53
CA SER A 75 -12.05 -3.67 16.48
C SER A 75 -10.56 -3.89 16.28
N SER A 76 -9.84 -4.19 17.37
CA SER A 76 -8.45 -4.60 17.30
C SER A 76 -8.33 -6.04 16.81
N VAL A 77 -7.32 -6.32 16.00
CA VAL A 77 -7.04 -7.65 15.44
C VAL A 77 -5.84 -8.28 16.15
N THR A 78 -4.83 -7.51 16.48
CA THR A 78 -3.51 -8.03 16.90
C THR A 78 -3.13 -7.72 18.34
N ALA A 79 -4.03 -7.11 19.14
CA ALA A 79 -3.77 -6.86 20.56
C ALA A 79 -3.68 -8.13 21.43
N GLY A 80 -4.02 -9.30 20.88
CA GLY A 80 -4.06 -10.57 21.62
C GLY A 80 -2.71 -11.27 21.76
N PHE A 81 -1.65 -10.79 21.12
CA PHE A 81 -0.30 -11.36 21.18
C PHE A 81 0.80 -10.29 21.14
N TYR A 82 1.96 -10.64 21.68
CA TYR A 82 3.12 -9.75 21.64
C TYR A 82 3.77 -9.74 20.25
N HIS A 83 4.10 -8.56 19.74
CA HIS A 83 4.90 -8.34 18.53
C HIS A 83 5.73 -7.06 18.64
N ALA A 84 6.84 -6.97 17.89
CA ALA A 84 7.69 -5.78 17.85
C ALA A 84 7.12 -4.66 16.96
N GLY A 85 5.96 -4.89 16.36
CA GLY A 85 5.26 -4.02 15.42
C GLY A 85 4.92 -4.77 14.14
N ILE A 86 3.81 -4.38 13.52
CA ILE A 86 3.34 -4.93 12.26
C ILE A 86 3.41 -3.82 11.21
N PHE A 87 3.98 -4.14 10.07
CA PHE A 87 4.21 -3.20 8.97
C PHE A 87 3.24 -3.40 7.80
N ARG A 88 2.76 -4.62 7.60
CA ARG A 88 1.84 -4.99 6.52
C ARG A 88 0.79 -5.98 7.02
N VAL A 89 -0.43 -5.80 6.55
CA VAL A 89 -1.52 -6.77 6.68
C VAL A 89 -2.14 -6.99 5.31
N LEU A 90 -2.33 -8.26 4.91
CA LEU A 90 -2.97 -8.63 3.66
C LEU A 90 -3.95 -9.78 3.92
N CYS A 91 -5.11 -9.74 3.27
CA CYS A 91 -6.15 -10.75 3.42
C CYS A 91 -6.06 -11.78 2.29
N LEU A 92 -5.62 -12.99 2.63
CA LEU A 92 -5.49 -14.12 1.71
C LEU A 92 -6.84 -14.60 1.15
N ALA A 93 -6.80 -15.40 0.11
CA ALA A 93 -8.00 -15.92 -0.56
C ALA A 93 -8.95 -16.70 0.36
N ASN A 94 -8.44 -17.33 1.42
CA ASN A 94 -9.22 -18.08 2.41
C ASN A 94 -9.67 -17.23 3.63
N GLY A 95 -9.32 -15.93 3.65
CA GLY A 95 -9.63 -15.00 4.74
C GLY A 95 -8.62 -15.00 5.89
N ASP A 96 -7.54 -15.78 5.83
CA ASP A 96 -6.42 -15.67 6.77
C ASP A 96 -5.64 -14.38 6.49
N LEU A 97 -4.98 -13.84 7.50
CA LEU A 97 -4.16 -12.65 7.36
C LEU A 97 -2.68 -13.01 7.22
N LEU A 98 -2.05 -12.51 6.17
CA LEU A 98 -0.61 -12.48 6.04
C LEU A 98 -0.11 -11.19 6.69
N LEU A 99 0.72 -11.32 7.73
CA LEU A 99 1.26 -10.23 8.53
C LEU A 99 2.76 -10.09 8.32
N GLY A 100 3.22 -8.87 8.07
CA GLY A 100 4.63 -8.52 8.13
C GLY A 100 5.00 -8.05 9.53
N ILE A 101 5.63 -8.90 10.32
CA ILE A 101 5.94 -8.64 11.74
C ILE A 101 7.43 -8.41 11.90
N GLY A 102 7.83 -7.44 12.71
CA GLY A 102 9.21 -7.24 13.12
C GLY A 102 9.78 -8.49 13.77
N GLY A 103 10.79 -9.09 13.13
CA GLY A 103 11.48 -10.28 13.64
C GLY A 103 12.30 -9.99 14.92
N LYS A 104 13.00 -11.00 15.44
CA LYS A 104 13.75 -10.92 16.72
C LYS A 104 14.80 -9.81 16.77
N THR A 105 15.34 -9.39 15.62
CA THR A 105 16.37 -8.35 15.51
C THR A 105 15.81 -7.02 15.03
N PHE A 106 14.48 -6.92 14.87
CA PHE A 106 13.82 -5.68 14.48
C PHE A 106 13.89 -4.66 15.63
N ASP A 107 14.27 -3.43 15.27
CA ASP A 107 14.34 -2.31 16.21
C ASP A 107 13.13 -1.39 15.98
N PRO A 108 12.12 -1.40 16.85
CA PRO A 108 10.93 -0.57 16.70
C PRO A 108 11.19 0.93 16.86
N GLU A 109 12.31 1.33 17.44
CA GLU A 109 12.70 2.75 17.57
C GLU A 109 13.27 3.30 16.25
N ASN A 110 13.73 2.41 15.34
CA ASN A 110 14.25 2.77 14.03
C ASN A 110 13.62 1.90 12.92
N PRO A 111 12.28 1.95 12.74
CA PRO A 111 11.55 1.01 11.87
C PRO A 111 12.02 1.09 10.42
N GLU A 112 12.27 2.28 9.87
CA GLU A 112 12.67 2.46 8.48
C GLU A 112 14.02 1.78 8.15
N LYS A 113 14.98 1.83 9.09
CA LYS A 113 16.28 1.17 8.91
C LYS A 113 16.21 -0.35 9.04
N ASN A 114 15.10 -0.88 9.54
CA ASN A 114 14.95 -2.29 9.87
C ASN A 114 13.86 -2.98 9.04
N ARG A 115 13.31 -2.35 8.00
CA ARG A 115 12.26 -2.92 7.15
C ARG A 115 12.65 -4.31 6.60
N HIS A 116 13.90 -4.47 6.18
CA HIS A 116 14.45 -5.76 5.69
C HIS A 116 14.49 -6.90 6.74
N LYS A 117 14.09 -6.63 7.98
CA LYS A 117 13.98 -7.62 9.07
C LYS A 117 12.54 -8.03 9.36
N LEU A 118 11.61 -7.65 8.51
CA LEU A 118 10.21 -8.07 8.60
C LEU A 118 10.08 -9.53 8.18
N GLU A 119 9.42 -10.31 9.02
CA GLU A 119 9.16 -11.73 8.80
C GLU A 119 7.68 -11.97 8.53
N MET A 120 7.35 -12.89 7.62
CA MET A 120 5.98 -13.23 7.27
C MET A 120 5.36 -14.22 8.24
N TYR A 121 4.14 -13.89 8.69
CA TYR A 121 3.33 -14.72 9.59
C TYR A 121 1.92 -14.87 9.04
N ILE A 122 1.28 -16.01 9.33
CA ILE A 122 -0.15 -16.23 9.08
C ILE A 122 -0.90 -16.17 10.40
N LEU A 123 -1.89 -15.27 10.47
CA LEU A 123 -2.92 -15.28 11.49
C LEU A 123 -4.20 -15.86 10.88
N LYS A 124 -4.66 -17.02 11.36
CA LYS A 124 -5.82 -17.69 10.78
C LYS A 124 -7.10 -16.87 10.97
N LYS A 125 -8.00 -16.98 10.03
CA LYS A 125 -9.30 -16.30 10.04
C LYS A 125 -10.04 -16.49 11.36
N GLY A 126 -10.45 -15.37 11.96
CA GLY A 126 -11.14 -15.36 13.25
C GLY A 126 -10.25 -15.53 14.48
N GLU A 127 -8.97 -15.86 14.32
CA GLU A 127 -8.01 -15.89 15.43
C GLU A 127 -7.47 -14.50 15.75
N THR A 128 -7.14 -14.26 17.01
CA THR A 128 -6.52 -13.02 17.52
C THR A 128 -5.24 -13.29 18.29
N LYS A 129 -4.73 -14.53 18.22
CA LYS A 129 -3.53 -15.02 18.93
C LYS A 129 -2.77 -16.00 18.06
N ASN A 130 -1.53 -16.26 18.44
CA ASN A 130 -0.68 -17.31 17.88
C ASN A 130 -0.49 -17.24 16.35
N PRO A 131 -0.01 -16.12 15.79
CA PRO A 131 0.38 -16.08 14.41
C PRO A 131 1.50 -17.10 14.14
N ILE A 132 1.47 -17.77 12.99
CA ILE A 132 2.39 -18.84 12.61
C ILE A 132 3.40 -18.27 11.62
N SER A 133 4.69 -18.34 11.96
CA SER A 133 5.78 -17.90 11.07
C SER A 133 5.86 -18.78 9.84
N LEU A 134 6.10 -18.16 8.68
CA LEU A 134 6.44 -18.82 7.42
C LEU A 134 7.95 -19.00 7.24
N GLY A 135 8.78 -18.44 8.15
CA GLY A 135 10.24 -18.54 8.12
C GLY A 135 10.89 -17.69 7.01
N GLU A 136 10.19 -16.71 6.45
CA GLU A 136 10.69 -15.88 5.36
C GLU A 136 10.70 -14.40 5.74
N TYR A 137 11.79 -13.73 5.37
CA TYR A 137 11.95 -12.28 5.48
C TYR A 137 11.66 -11.60 4.15
N PHE A 138 11.19 -10.37 4.20
CA PHE A 138 10.93 -9.54 3.04
C PHE A 138 11.25 -8.07 3.31
N ASP A 139 11.48 -7.30 2.25
CA ASP A 139 11.61 -5.84 2.35
C ASP A 139 10.30 -5.13 1.99
N GLU A 140 9.77 -5.41 0.81
CA GLU A 140 8.51 -4.83 0.31
C GLU A 140 7.61 -5.89 -0.32
N GLY A 141 6.36 -5.57 -0.42
CA GLY A 141 5.27 -6.49 -0.65
C GLY A 141 4.78 -7.06 0.67
N PRO A 142 4.36 -8.31 0.75
CA PRO A 142 4.18 -9.26 -0.36
C PRO A 142 2.96 -8.95 -1.23
N ALA A 143 2.97 -9.46 -2.47
CA ALA A 143 1.79 -9.60 -3.30
C ALA A 143 1.02 -10.87 -2.92
N ILE A 144 -0.30 -10.82 -2.97
CA ILE A 144 -1.16 -11.97 -2.73
C ILE A 144 -2.08 -12.23 -3.92
N SER A 145 -2.38 -13.50 -4.20
CA SER A 145 -3.49 -13.83 -5.08
C SER A 145 -4.82 -13.70 -4.32
N ARG A 146 -5.80 -13.06 -4.97
CA ARG A 146 -7.17 -12.95 -4.42
C ARG A 146 -8.00 -14.22 -4.62
N LYS A 147 -7.50 -15.18 -5.40
CA LYS A 147 -8.18 -16.42 -5.76
C LYS A 147 -7.49 -17.67 -5.21
N ASN A 148 -6.18 -17.68 -5.23
CA ASN A 148 -5.36 -18.83 -4.85
C ASN A 148 -4.53 -18.52 -3.61
N MET A 149 -4.10 -19.56 -2.90
CA MET A 149 -3.14 -19.42 -1.79
C MET A 149 -1.72 -19.29 -2.35
N LYS A 150 -1.45 -18.18 -3.04
CA LYS A 150 -0.19 -17.87 -3.72
C LYS A 150 0.29 -16.49 -3.29
N ILE A 151 1.59 -16.36 -3.05
CA ILE A 151 2.24 -15.11 -2.67
C ILE A 151 3.50 -14.87 -3.49
N ALA A 152 3.87 -13.59 -3.65
CA ALA A 152 5.18 -13.19 -4.16
C ALA A 152 5.71 -12.04 -3.31
N TRP A 153 7.03 -11.96 -3.10
CA TRP A 153 7.64 -10.92 -2.28
C TRP A 153 9.05 -10.59 -2.76
N THR A 154 9.51 -9.38 -2.46
CA THR A 154 10.90 -9.03 -2.62
C THR A 154 11.70 -9.56 -1.43
N ILE A 155 12.74 -10.33 -1.70
CA ILE A 155 13.68 -10.75 -0.66
C ILE A 155 14.53 -9.56 -0.21
N PRO A 156 15.12 -9.59 1.02
CA PRO A 156 15.94 -8.51 1.53
C PRO A 156 16.99 -8.01 0.54
N GLY A 157 17.00 -6.68 0.30
CA GLY A 157 17.80 -6.02 -0.74
C GLY A 157 17.00 -5.63 -1.99
N GLN A 158 15.74 -6.03 -2.12
CA GLN A 158 14.77 -5.63 -3.18
C GLN A 158 15.29 -5.81 -4.62
N ARG A 159 16.19 -6.77 -4.86
CA ARG A 159 16.75 -7.05 -6.19
C ARG A 159 16.22 -8.34 -6.82
N GLU A 160 15.47 -9.10 -6.06
CA GLU A 160 14.90 -10.37 -6.50
C GLU A 160 13.47 -10.50 -6.00
N ILE A 161 12.61 -11.11 -6.83
CA ILE A 161 11.25 -11.46 -6.48
C ILE A 161 11.16 -12.97 -6.34
N CYS A 162 10.72 -13.42 -5.18
CA CYS A 162 10.40 -14.81 -4.88
C CYS A 162 8.89 -15.03 -4.93
N MET A 163 8.45 -16.21 -5.35
CA MET A 163 7.06 -16.64 -5.36
C MET A 163 6.93 -18.01 -4.71
N ALA A 164 5.81 -18.26 -4.03
CA ALA A 164 5.48 -19.57 -3.45
C ALA A 164 3.96 -19.75 -3.34
N ASP A 165 3.55 -21.02 -3.15
CA ASP A 165 2.20 -21.36 -2.72
C ASP A 165 2.17 -21.55 -1.19
N ILE A 166 1.05 -21.22 -0.54
CA ILE A 166 0.79 -21.53 0.86
C ILE A 166 -0.08 -22.78 0.91
N LYS A 167 0.41 -23.84 1.55
CA LYS A 167 -0.36 -25.09 1.80
C LYS A 167 -0.48 -25.33 3.30
N TYR A 168 -1.64 -25.85 3.71
CA TYR A 168 -1.87 -26.25 5.09
C TYR A 168 -1.60 -27.76 5.23
N ILE A 169 -0.53 -28.09 5.95
CA ILE A 169 -0.17 -29.47 6.26
C ILE A 169 -0.48 -29.71 7.74
N ASN A 170 -1.41 -30.59 8.03
CA ASN A 170 -1.93 -30.79 9.40
C ASN A 170 -2.41 -29.50 10.07
N GLY A 171 -3.00 -28.59 9.29
CA GLY A 171 -3.50 -27.30 9.78
C GLY A 171 -2.41 -26.23 10.01
N ILE A 172 -1.16 -26.49 9.65
CA ILE A 172 -0.02 -25.57 9.76
C ILE A 172 0.29 -25.02 8.37
N PRO A 173 0.27 -23.68 8.14
CA PRO A 173 0.62 -23.08 6.86
C PRO A 173 2.13 -23.25 6.60
N GLN A 174 2.46 -23.64 5.38
CA GLN A 174 3.84 -23.84 4.91
C GLN A 174 3.98 -23.31 3.48
N LEU A 175 5.15 -22.80 3.15
CA LEU A 175 5.49 -22.41 1.79
C LEU A 175 5.93 -23.64 0.98
N THR A 176 5.36 -23.76 -0.22
CA THR A 176 5.69 -24.81 -1.18
C THR A 176 5.94 -24.20 -2.55
N ASN A 177 6.58 -24.93 -3.46
CA ASN A 177 6.87 -24.46 -4.82
C ASN A 177 7.64 -23.11 -4.87
N LYS A 178 8.45 -22.84 -3.85
CA LYS A 178 9.22 -21.62 -3.74
C LYS A 178 10.24 -21.50 -4.87
N LYS A 179 10.23 -20.35 -5.58
CA LYS A 179 11.18 -20.05 -6.65
C LYS A 179 11.41 -18.55 -6.82
N ILE A 180 12.60 -18.17 -7.25
CA ILE A 180 12.90 -16.83 -7.75
C ILE A 180 12.33 -16.71 -9.16
N ILE A 181 11.55 -15.65 -9.43
CA ILE A 181 10.93 -15.39 -10.74
C ILE A 181 11.55 -14.21 -11.47
N ILE A 182 12.07 -13.23 -10.74
CA ILE A 182 12.81 -12.07 -11.27
C ILE A 182 14.10 -11.92 -10.45
N SER A 183 15.25 -11.71 -11.11
CA SER A 183 16.52 -11.47 -10.44
C SER A 183 17.36 -10.43 -11.18
N TYR A 184 17.77 -9.42 -10.43
CA TYR A 184 18.76 -8.42 -10.79
C TYR A 184 19.99 -8.49 -9.87
N LYS A 185 20.20 -9.63 -9.22
CA LYS A 185 21.26 -9.83 -8.23
C LYS A 185 22.63 -9.45 -8.76
N ASP A 186 22.94 -9.84 -10.00
CA ASP A 186 24.23 -9.63 -10.62
C ASP A 186 24.32 -8.36 -11.50
N SER A 187 23.24 -7.55 -11.52
CA SER A 187 23.24 -6.28 -12.24
C SER A 187 24.08 -5.24 -11.53
N SER A 188 24.92 -4.49 -12.26
CA SER A 188 25.63 -3.32 -11.75
C SER A 188 24.72 -2.08 -11.63
N ALA A 189 23.56 -2.07 -12.32
CA ALA A 189 22.59 -1.00 -12.23
C ALA A 189 21.90 -0.96 -10.86
N TYR A 190 21.54 0.25 -10.42
CA TYR A 190 20.64 0.37 -9.28
C TYR A 190 19.23 -0.11 -9.70
N VAL A 191 18.74 -1.10 -8.95
CA VAL A 191 17.41 -1.65 -9.13
C VAL A 191 16.79 -1.89 -7.76
N ARG A 192 15.54 -1.48 -7.60
CA ARG A 192 14.69 -1.83 -6.47
C ARG A 192 13.34 -2.28 -7.00
N LEU A 193 12.84 -3.38 -6.48
CA LEU A 193 11.58 -3.99 -6.89
C LEU A 193 10.59 -3.99 -5.73
N GLU A 194 9.30 -3.81 -6.04
CA GLU A 194 8.20 -3.97 -5.09
C GLU A 194 7.07 -4.76 -5.73
N THR A 195 6.69 -5.88 -5.11
CA THR A 195 5.58 -6.71 -5.58
C THR A 195 4.26 -6.17 -5.07
N GLN A 196 3.17 -6.28 -5.88
CA GLN A 196 1.89 -5.74 -5.46
C GLN A 196 0.72 -6.71 -5.59
N ASP A 197 0.42 -7.21 -6.78
CA ASP A 197 -0.74 -8.08 -6.97
C ASP A 197 -0.50 -9.14 -8.04
N PHE A 198 -1.16 -10.29 -7.92
CA PHE A 198 -1.38 -11.20 -9.04
C PHE A 198 -2.58 -10.72 -9.85
N ARG A 199 -2.43 -10.67 -11.17
CA ARG A 199 -3.47 -10.17 -12.06
C ARG A 199 -4.63 -11.17 -12.21
N PRO A 200 -5.86 -10.78 -11.80
CA PRO A 200 -7.04 -11.59 -12.04
C PRO A 200 -7.36 -11.72 -13.55
N PRO A 201 -8.13 -12.74 -13.97
CA PRO A 201 -8.78 -13.77 -13.11
C PRO A 201 -7.93 -15.03 -12.90
N ASP A 202 -6.81 -15.20 -13.58
CA ASP A 202 -6.06 -16.46 -13.67
C ASP A 202 -4.73 -16.46 -12.93
N ASP A 203 -4.29 -15.31 -12.39
CA ASP A 203 -3.02 -15.13 -11.69
C ASP A 203 -1.77 -15.45 -12.54
N ASN A 204 -1.87 -15.34 -13.87
CA ASN A 204 -0.78 -15.63 -14.79
C ASN A 204 0.23 -14.48 -14.94
N GLU A 205 -0.04 -13.35 -14.34
CA GLU A 205 0.84 -12.21 -14.35
C GLU A 205 0.99 -11.63 -12.93
N LEU A 206 2.24 -11.31 -12.56
CA LEU A 206 2.54 -10.55 -11.36
C LEU A 206 2.73 -9.07 -11.73
N ILE A 207 1.97 -8.20 -11.09
CA ILE A 207 2.13 -6.74 -11.23
C ILE A 207 3.05 -6.25 -10.12
N TYR A 208 4.05 -5.44 -10.50
CA TYR A 208 5.07 -4.94 -9.59
C TYR A 208 5.60 -3.58 -10.01
N THR A 209 6.22 -2.87 -9.08
CA THR A 209 6.94 -1.63 -9.35
C THR A 209 8.43 -1.91 -9.50
N HIS A 210 9.01 -1.30 -10.52
CA HIS A 210 10.45 -1.28 -10.74
C HIS A 210 10.96 0.15 -10.61
N TYR A 211 11.88 0.36 -9.68
CA TYR A 211 12.58 1.62 -9.46
C TYR A 211 13.99 1.53 -10.04
N TRP A 212 14.46 2.60 -10.67
CA TRP A 212 15.81 2.71 -11.23
C TRP A 212 16.40 4.10 -11.00
N GLY A 213 17.64 4.31 -11.44
CA GLY A 213 18.37 5.56 -11.27
C GLY A 213 19.62 5.36 -10.44
N ASP A 214 20.11 6.41 -9.83
CA ASP A 214 21.13 6.30 -8.80
C ASP A 214 20.49 6.17 -7.40
N ALA A 215 21.27 5.79 -6.41
CA ALA A 215 20.76 5.59 -5.04
C ALA A 215 20.17 6.87 -4.40
N LYS A 216 20.44 8.05 -4.96
CA LYS A 216 19.92 9.34 -4.48
C LYS A 216 18.58 9.68 -5.13
N ASP A 217 18.39 9.32 -6.41
CA ASP A 217 17.24 9.70 -7.22
C ASP A 217 16.27 8.54 -7.47
N SER A 218 16.63 7.31 -7.10
CA SER A 218 15.85 6.08 -7.38
C SER A 218 14.43 6.09 -6.83
N PHE A 219 14.18 6.86 -5.78
CA PHE A 219 12.85 7.00 -5.18
C PHE A 219 11.88 7.77 -6.08
N HIS A 220 12.33 8.37 -7.15
CA HIS A 220 11.56 9.28 -7.97
C HIS A 220 11.29 8.75 -9.37
N HIS A 221 11.95 7.67 -9.74
CA HIS A 221 11.80 7.04 -11.05
C HIS A 221 11.30 5.62 -10.87
N SER A 222 10.01 5.43 -11.08
CA SER A 222 9.40 4.11 -11.01
C SER A 222 8.37 3.90 -12.10
N GLN A 223 8.22 2.67 -12.54
CA GLN A 223 7.16 2.26 -13.45
C GLN A 223 6.49 0.98 -12.98
N THR A 224 5.23 0.84 -13.38
CA THR A 224 4.45 -0.36 -13.15
C THR A 224 4.70 -1.35 -14.28
N PHE A 225 5.15 -2.53 -13.91
CA PHE A 225 5.39 -3.65 -14.82
C PHE A 225 4.49 -4.83 -14.51
N GLY A 226 4.23 -5.64 -15.54
CA GLY A 226 3.68 -6.98 -15.42
C GLY A 226 4.72 -8.01 -15.82
N TYR A 227 4.85 -9.09 -15.04
CA TYR A 227 5.67 -10.26 -15.37
C TYR A 227 4.78 -11.47 -15.60
N ASN A 228 4.75 -11.96 -16.84
CA ASN A 228 3.98 -13.16 -17.19
C ASN A 228 4.68 -14.40 -16.65
N LEU A 229 4.00 -15.15 -15.80
CA LEU A 229 4.56 -16.30 -15.06
C LEU A 229 4.81 -17.53 -15.92
N GLU A 230 4.16 -17.64 -17.08
CA GLU A 230 4.32 -18.75 -18.02
C GLU A 230 5.45 -18.49 -19.02
N THR A 231 5.48 -17.27 -19.59
CA THR A 231 6.41 -16.92 -20.66
C THR A 231 7.67 -16.21 -20.20
N GLY A 232 7.69 -15.68 -18.97
CA GLY A 232 8.76 -14.84 -18.45
C GLY A 232 8.82 -13.46 -19.09
N LYS A 233 7.84 -13.07 -19.90
CA LYS A 233 7.81 -11.77 -20.57
C LYS A 233 7.42 -10.67 -19.59
N THR A 234 8.16 -9.56 -19.65
CA THR A 234 7.85 -8.34 -18.91
C THR A 234 7.16 -7.32 -19.84
N THR A 235 6.12 -6.65 -19.33
CA THR A 235 5.40 -5.58 -20.00
C THR A 235 5.46 -4.32 -19.13
N ASP A 236 5.90 -3.19 -19.70
CA ASP A 236 5.74 -1.86 -19.08
C ASP A 236 4.32 -1.37 -19.34
N TYR A 237 3.61 -0.96 -18.28
CA TYR A 237 2.25 -0.45 -18.37
C TYR A 237 2.17 1.07 -18.28
N THR A 238 3.19 1.75 -17.79
CA THR A 238 3.13 3.20 -17.53
C THR A 238 3.75 4.08 -18.59
N HIS A 239 4.79 3.62 -19.27
CA HIS A 239 5.51 4.34 -20.34
C HIS A 239 5.93 5.77 -19.99
N LEU A 240 6.19 6.06 -18.72
CA LEU A 240 6.50 7.41 -18.24
C LEU A 240 7.73 7.39 -17.31
N PRO A 241 8.94 7.17 -17.88
CA PRO A 241 10.15 6.88 -17.11
C PRO A 241 10.62 8.02 -16.18
N ASP A 242 10.25 9.27 -16.47
CA ASP A 242 10.64 10.44 -15.67
C ASP A 242 9.61 10.77 -14.57
N SER A 243 8.81 9.79 -14.13
CA SER A 243 7.73 9.97 -13.18
C SER A 243 7.76 8.89 -12.12
N TYR A 244 7.16 9.16 -10.97
CA TYR A 244 6.84 8.16 -9.98
C TYR A 244 5.55 7.46 -10.39
N ASN A 245 5.56 6.14 -10.50
CA ASN A 245 4.39 5.32 -10.84
C ASN A 245 4.46 4.01 -10.06
N GLU A 246 4.05 4.06 -8.81
CA GLU A 246 3.99 2.89 -7.94
C GLU A 246 2.62 2.23 -8.03
N VAL A 247 2.62 0.92 -8.30
CA VAL A 247 1.38 0.15 -8.31
C VAL A 247 0.96 -0.20 -6.88
N GLU A 248 -0.38 -0.18 -6.61
CA GLU A 248 -0.92 -0.39 -5.27
C GLU A 248 -2.05 -1.42 -5.21
N GLY A 249 -3.04 -1.38 -6.04
CA GLY A 249 -4.16 -2.30 -5.98
C GLY A 249 -4.70 -2.65 -7.36
N ILE A 250 -5.25 -3.84 -7.52
CA ILE A 250 -5.74 -4.32 -8.81
C ILE A 250 -7.26 -4.50 -8.81
N PHE A 251 -7.88 -4.19 -9.96
CA PHE A 251 -9.30 -4.44 -10.16
C PHE A 251 -9.58 -5.93 -10.39
N PRO A 252 -10.73 -6.45 -9.92
CA PRO A 252 -11.04 -7.88 -10.00
C PRO A 252 -11.22 -8.40 -11.43
N ASP A 253 -11.46 -7.51 -12.41
CA ASP A 253 -11.53 -7.85 -13.83
C ASP A 253 -10.16 -7.95 -14.51
N GLY A 254 -9.07 -7.58 -13.81
CA GLY A 254 -7.70 -7.59 -14.32
C GLY A 254 -7.41 -6.60 -15.43
N LYS A 255 -8.32 -5.65 -15.73
CA LYS A 255 -8.14 -4.67 -16.81
C LYS A 255 -7.45 -3.39 -16.35
N PHE A 256 -7.53 -3.11 -15.06
CA PHE A 256 -6.99 -1.90 -14.45
C PHE A 256 -6.24 -2.22 -13.17
N THR A 257 -5.29 -1.36 -12.84
CA THR A 257 -4.67 -1.30 -11.52
C THR A 257 -4.67 0.13 -10.99
N MET A 258 -4.51 0.29 -9.69
CA MET A 258 -4.33 1.58 -9.06
C MET A 258 -2.84 1.88 -9.00
N ILE A 259 -2.49 3.15 -9.25
CA ILE A 259 -1.12 3.63 -9.05
C ILE A 259 -1.12 4.94 -8.29
N GLU A 260 -0.07 5.15 -7.52
CA GLU A 260 0.35 6.46 -7.04
C GLU A 260 1.27 7.10 -8.07
N SER A 261 0.98 8.35 -8.45
CA SER A 261 1.79 9.00 -9.48
C SER A 261 1.84 10.50 -9.33
N ASP A 262 2.99 11.06 -9.70
CA ASP A 262 3.21 12.50 -9.87
C ASP A 262 3.08 12.96 -11.33
N ARG A 263 2.53 12.12 -12.22
CA ARG A 263 2.39 12.39 -13.68
C ARG A 263 1.66 13.69 -14.03
N HIS A 264 0.81 14.19 -13.13
CA HIS A 264 0.12 15.48 -13.28
C HIS A 264 1.03 16.69 -13.03
N GLN A 265 2.19 16.47 -12.42
CA GLN A 265 3.16 17.53 -12.18
C GLN A 265 3.95 17.85 -13.45
N PRO A 266 4.30 19.13 -13.70
CA PRO A 266 5.30 19.48 -14.69
C PRO A 266 6.60 18.70 -14.45
N LYS A 267 7.31 18.34 -15.51
CA LYS A 267 8.55 17.52 -15.42
C LYS A 267 9.55 18.04 -14.40
N GLU A 268 9.69 19.37 -14.30
CA GLU A 268 10.62 20.07 -13.40
C GLU A 268 10.17 19.99 -11.91
N ARG A 269 8.93 19.59 -11.65
CA ARG A 269 8.34 19.46 -10.31
C ARG A 269 8.03 18.03 -9.92
N ARG A 270 8.27 17.07 -10.78
CA ARG A 270 8.24 15.66 -10.41
C ARG A 270 9.30 15.41 -9.35
N ASN A 271 9.19 14.35 -8.60
CA ASN A 271 10.13 14.04 -7.52
C ASN A 271 9.96 14.87 -6.24
N GLN A 272 8.83 15.57 -6.09
CA GLN A 272 8.50 16.31 -4.86
C GLN A 272 7.54 15.56 -3.94
N TYR A 273 7.31 14.28 -4.18
CA TYR A 273 6.36 13.45 -3.43
C TYR A 273 4.92 13.99 -3.38
N LYS A 274 4.52 14.74 -4.40
CA LYS A 274 3.13 15.17 -4.59
C LYS A 274 2.43 14.14 -5.43
N LEU A 275 1.92 13.12 -4.78
CA LEU A 275 1.32 11.96 -5.42
C LEU A 275 -0.19 12.05 -5.37
N ASP A 276 -0.80 11.63 -6.46
CA ASP A 276 -2.24 11.38 -6.56
C ASP A 276 -2.52 9.98 -7.05
N VAL A 277 -3.74 9.54 -6.82
CA VAL A 277 -4.18 8.19 -7.15
C VAL A 277 -4.78 8.16 -8.55
N TYR A 278 -4.32 7.21 -9.36
CA TYR A 278 -4.78 6.98 -10.73
C TYR A 278 -5.23 5.53 -10.93
N ARG A 279 -6.18 5.36 -11.85
CA ARG A 279 -6.59 4.07 -12.42
C ARG A 279 -5.85 3.87 -13.73
N LEU A 280 -4.87 2.97 -13.78
CA LEU A 280 -4.03 2.65 -14.94
C LEU A 280 -4.62 1.46 -15.70
N LYS A 281 -4.71 1.56 -17.03
CA LYS A 281 -5.07 0.41 -17.88
C LYS A 281 -3.93 -0.60 -17.98
N LEU A 282 -4.27 -1.88 -17.88
CA LEU A 282 -3.34 -2.99 -18.08
C LEU A 282 -3.44 -3.56 -19.52
N ASP A 283 -3.51 -2.67 -20.52
CA ASP A 283 -3.53 -3.02 -21.94
C ASP A 283 -2.24 -2.59 -22.70
N GLY A 284 -1.28 -2.00 -21.95
CA GLY A 284 -0.02 -1.52 -22.52
C GLY A 284 -0.11 -0.15 -23.19
N SER A 285 -1.23 0.57 -23.07
CA SER A 285 -1.38 1.92 -23.65
C SER A 285 -0.70 3.03 -22.88
N GLY A 286 -0.45 2.83 -21.57
CA GLY A 286 0.00 3.88 -20.66
C GLY A 286 -1.11 4.80 -20.18
N ASP A 287 -2.35 4.57 -20.61
CA ASP A 287 -3.51 5.38 -20.24
C ASP A 287 -3.82 5.26 -18.75
N ALA A 288 -3.92 6.38 -18.08
CA ALA A 288 -4.29 6.43 -16.67
C ALA A 288 -5.23 7.61 -16.38
N GLU A 289 -6.28 7.32 -15.63
CA GLU A 289 -7.29 8.29 -15.20
C GLU A 289 -7.03 8.70 -13.75
N ARG A 290 -6.95 10.01 -13.49
CA ARG A 290 -6.79 10.55 -12.14
C ARG A 290 -8.10 10.47 -11.39
N LEU A 291 -8.14 9.73 -10.29
CA LEU A 291 -9.33 9.55 -9.44
C LEU A 291 -9.35 10.47 -8.22
N ALA A 292 -8.19 10.75 -7.65
CA ALA A 292 -8.04 11.69 -6.55
C ALA A 292 -7.03 12.78 -6.92
N ASP A 293 -7.37 14.04 -6.62
CA ASP A 293 -6.61 15.23 -6.98
C ASP A 293 -6.14 16.03 -5.75
N PHE A 294 -5.93 15.33 -4.63
CA PHE A 294 -5.66 15.96 -3.33
C PHE A 294 -4.37 16.77 -3.34
N SER A 295 -3.33 16.32 -4.03
CA SER A 295 -2.06 17.04 -4.13
C SER A 295 -2.18 18.38 -4.88
N THR A 296 -3.17 18.51 -5.77
CA THR A 296 -3.48 19.74 -6.48
C THR A 296 -4.41 20.65 -5.67
N ARG A 297 -5.46 20.06 -5.09
CA ARG A 297 -6.47 20.78 -4.29
C ARG A 297 -5.88 21.31 -2.99
N TYR A 298 -4.95 20.54 -2.38
CA TYR A 298 -4.28 20.85 -1.12
C TYR A 298 -2.75 20.71 -1.23
N PRO A 299 -2.10 21.45 -2.16
CA PRO A 299 -0.75 21.15 -2.65
C PRO A 299 0.36 21.21 -1.61
N ASN A 300 0.13 21.93 -0.49
CA ASN A 300 1.15 22.11 0.54
C ASN A 300 0.97 21.18 1.74
N VAL A 301 -0.11 20.38 1.76
CA VAL A 301 -0.52 19.66 2.96
C VAL A 301 -0.83 18.21 2.71
N LEU A 302 -1.46 17.86 1.58
CA LEU A 302 -2.10 16.56 1.42
C LEU A 302 -1.67 15.80 0.16
N ARG A 303 -1.56 14.51 0.32
CA ARG A 303 -1.49 13.51 -0.75
C ARG A 303 -2.47 12.37 -0.46
N SER A 304 -2.83 11.61 -1.46
CA SER A 304 -3.52 10.33 -1.34
C SER A 304 -2.60 9.21 -1.78
N ASP A 305 -2.56 8.13 -1.02
CA ASP A 305 -1.69 7.00 -1.26
C ASP A 305 -2.29 5.67 -0.77
N ASN A 306 -1.63 4.55 -1.08
CA ASN A 306 -2.00 3.17 -0.77
C ASN A 306 -3.46 2.81 -1.16
N PRO A 307 -3.89 3.05 -2.40
CA PRO A 307 -5.24 2.71 -2.82
C PRO A 307 -5.39 1.21 -3.05
N VAL A 308 -6.37 0.60 -2.41
CA VAL A 308 -6.71 -0.82 -2.59
C VAL A 308 -8.15 -0.98 -3.05
N VAL A 309 -8.36 -1.77 -4.10
CA VAL A 309 -9.68 -2.03 -4.69
C VAL A 309 -10.33 -3.20 -3.98
N ASP A 310 -11.62 -3.10 -3.67
CA ASP A 310 -12.39 -4.19 -3.08
C ASP A 310 -12.58 -5.37 -4.05
N ARG A 311 -13.06 -6.50 -3.55
CA ARG A 311 -13.26 -7.72 -4.35
C ARG A 311 -14.38 -7.58 -5.41
N THR A 312 -15.23 -6.57 -5.27
CA THR A 312 -16.32 -6.30 -6.23
C THR A 312 -15.93 -5.28 -7.31
N GLY A 313 -14.84 -4.54 -7.12
CA GLY A 313 -14.40 -3.46 -7.99
C GLY A 313 -15.22 -2.18 -7.87
N LYS A 314 -16.05 -2.04 -6.82
CA LYS A 314 -16.92 -0.87 -6.59
C LYS A 314 -16.33 0.16 -5.66
N PHE A 315 -15.52 -0.29 -4.71
CA PHE A 315 -14.95 0.58 -3.71
C PHE A 315 -13.42 0.55 -3.75
N ILE A 316 -12.83 1.71 -3.49
CA ILE A 316 -11.39 1.84 -3.30
C ILE A 316 -11.19 2.41 -1.90
N ALA A 317 -10.45 1.70 -1.07
CA ALA A 317 -9.95 2.24 0.19
C ALA A 317 -8.58 2.84 -0.05
N LEU A 318 -8.34 4.03 0.49
CA LEU A 318 -7.05 4.71 0.38
C LEU A 318 -6.74 5.45 1.67
N GLN A 319 -5.49 5.69 1.90
CA GLN A 319 -5.07 6.51 3.01
C GLN A 319 -4.87 7.95 2.55
N PHE A 320 -4.80 8.79 3.55
CA PHE A 320 -4.66 10.21 3.46
C PHE A 320 -3.44 10.65 4.28
N GLY A 321 -2.67 11.58 3.78
CA GLY A 321 -1.46 12.01 4.45
C GLY A 321 -0.99 13.40 4.06
N PHE A 322 -0.05 13.92 4.82
CA PHE A 322 0.62 15.19 4.53
C PHE A 322 1.83 14.97 3.64
N THR A 323 2.08 15.88 2.70
CA THR A 323 3.24 15.84 1.81
C THR A 323 4.59 15.92 2.54
N ALA A 324 4.60 16.48 3.75
CA ALA A 324 5.80 16.65 4.58
C ALA A 324 5.80 15.73 5.81
N GLY A 325 4.98 14.71 5.85
CA GLY A 325 4.75 13.94 7.07
C GLY A 325 5.55 12.65 7.14
N SER A 326 5.75 12.24 8.34
CA SER A 326 6.48 11.11 8.86
C SER A 326 5.80 9.73 8.63
N GLY A 327 5.11 9.48 7.52
CA GLY A 327 4.49 8.17 7.26
C GLY A 327 3.35 7.77 8.23
N ASN A 328 2.85 8.69 9.04
CA ASN A 328 1.66 8.48 9.83
C ASN A 328 0.45 8.86 8.99
N GLY A 329 -0.34 7.89 8.57
CA GLY A 329 -1.59 8.11 7.88
C GLY A 329 -2.55 8.96 8.71
N GLN A 330 -3.29 9.86 8.04
CA GLN A 330 -4.26 10.75 8.68
C GLN A 330 -5.69 10.24 8.51
N GLY A 331 -5.83 8.94 8.26
CA GLY A 331 -7.11 8.25 8.17
C GLY A 331 -7.30 7.45 6.89
N ILE A 332 -8.40 6.71 6.89
CA ILE A 332 -8.82 5.84 5.79
C ILE A 332 -10.04 6.45 5.13
N PHE A 333 -9.96 6.60 3.82
CA PHE A 333 -11.05 7.06 2.96
C PHE A 333 -11.63 5.91 2.17
N LEU A 334 -12.90 6.01 1.89
CA LEU A 334 -13.61 5.15 0.96
C LEU A 334 -14.02 5.98 -0.26
N PHE A 335 -13.66 5.52 -1.44
CA PHE A 335 -14.07 6.06 -2.73
C PHE A 335 -15.08 5.12 -3.36
N ASP A 336 -16.26 5.64 -3.71
CA ASP A 336 -17.33 4.92 -4.41
C ASP A 336 -17.19 5.17 -5.92
N LEU A 337 -16.80 4.13 -6.64
CA LEU A 337 -16.54 4.20 -8.08
C LEU A 337 -17.84 4.39 -8.88
N ASP A 338 -18.94 3.78 -8.46
CA ASP A 338 -20.24 3.92 -9.14
C ASP A 338 -20.74 5.37 -9.03
N MET A 339 -20.64 5.98 -7.87
CA MET A 339 -20.98 7.40 -7.67
C MET A 339 -20.05 8.33 -8.47
N TYR A 340 -18.77 8.01 -8.55
CA TYR A 340 -17.81 8.75 -9.36
C TYR A 340 -18.19 8.71 -10.86
N GLU A 341 -18.44 7.53 -11.41
CA GLU A 341 -18.82 7.37 -12.82
C GLU A 341 -20.17 8.07 -13.13
N GLN A 342 -21.11 8.09 -12.18
CA GLN A 342 -22.35 8.85 -12.33
C GLN A 342 -22.09 10.36 -12.33
N SER A 343 -21.18 10.86 -11.50
CA SER A 343 -20.83 12.28 -11.44
C SER A 343 -20.23 12.82 -12.75
N LYS A 344 -19.52 11.97 -13.51
CA LYS A 344 -18.96 12.33 -14.82
C LYS A 344 -20.02 12.52 -15.90
N LYS A 345 -21.14 11.81 -15.81
CA LYS A 345 -22.23 11.90 -16.77
C LYS A 345 -23.11 13.14 -16.58
N GLN A 346 -22.97 13.81 -15.44
CA GLN A 346 -23.74 15.04 -15.10
C GLN A 346 -22.97 16.34 -15.45
N LYS A 347 -21.71 16.22 -15.81
CA LYS A 347 -20.88 17.33 -16.32
C LYS A 347 -20.86 17.37 -17.83
#